data_82c49f8a8f50dc34bb12821344acb420
#
_entry.id   82c49f8a8f50dc34bb12821344acb420
#
_cell.length_a   1.000
_cell.length_b   1.000
_cell.length_c   1.000
_cell.angle_alpha   90.00
_cell.angle_beta   90.00
_cell.angle_gamma   90.00
#
_symmetry.space_group_name_H-M   'P 1'
#
loop_
_entity.id
_entity.type
_entity.pdbx_description
1 polymer ?
#
loop_
_entity_poly.entity_id
_entity_poly.type
_entity_poly.pdbx_seq_one_letter_code
_entity_poly.pdbx_strand_id
1 'polypeptide(L)'
;RTVSETFESNGSTSMASTCASCMSLMAAGVPIKKMVAGISCGLVTGETDDDYVLLTDIQGLEDFFGDMDFKVTGTHKGITAIQMDIKIHGLTRPIVEGAIARCREARMYIMENCMKKAIAEPRKEVGAYAPKIVQIQIDPAKIGDVVGQRGKTINAIIEETGVKIDITDDGAVSVCGTDKAAM
;
A
#
# COMPACT_ATOMS: atom_id res chain seq x y z
N ARG A 1 -1.41 -0.05 -8.99
CA ARG A 1 -1.25 1.36 -8.56
C ARG A 1 -2.11 1.59 -7.33
N THR A 2 -1.54 2.20 -6.29
CA THR A 2 -2.26 2.73 -5.13
C THR A 2 -2.26 4.26 -5.21
N VAL A 3 -3.37 4.86 -4.82
CA VAL A 3 -3.52 6.32 -4.70
C VAL A 3 -3.99 6.60 -3.28
N SER A 4 -3.34 7.53 -2.61
CA SER A 4 -3.70 7.98 -1.27
C SER A 4 -4.06 9.46 -1.34
N GLU A 5 -5.24 9.80 -0.87
CA GLU A 5 -5.73 11.18 -0.76
C GLU A 5 -5.94 11.51 0.71
N THR A 6 -5.41 12.64 1.14
CA THR A 6 -5.51 13.10 2.53
C THR A 6 -6.52 14.23 2.62
N PHE A 7 -7.61 14.01 3.33
CA PHE A 7 -8.67 15.02 3.52
C PHE A 7 -8.39 15.94 4.70
N GLU A 8 -7.80 15.40 5.77
CA GLU A 8 -7.41 16.15 6.95
C GLU A 8 -6.09 15.61 7.50
N SER A 9 -5.28 16.46 8.10
CA SER A 9 -3.98 16.10 8.65
C SER A 9 -3.65 16.88 9.90
N ASN A 10 -3.05 16.19 10.86
CA ASN A 10 -2.36 16.80 12.00
C ASN A 10 -0.96 16.20 12.16
N GLY A 11 -0.25 15.96 11.07
CA GLY A 11 1.06 15.33 11.01
C GLY A 11 1.04 13.87 10.54
N SER A 12 2.18 13.37 10.14
CA SER A 12 2.47 11.95 9.78
C SER A 12 1.53 11.28 8.76
N THR A 13 0.97 12.04 7.83
CA THR A 13 0.06 11.51 6.80
C THR A 13 0.68 10.44 5.93
N SER A 14 1.99 10.50 5.68
CA SER A 14 2.72 9.50 4.91
C SER A 14 2.72 8.12 5.58
N MET A 15 2.77 8.06 6.90
CA MET A 15 2.74 6.80 7.64
C MET A 15 1.33 6.22 7.73
N ALA A 16 0.32 7.06 7.89
CA ALA A 16 -1.08 6.66 7.74
C ALA A 16 -1.35 6.11 6.33
N SER A 17 -0.86 6.80 5.28
CA SER A 17 -0.97 6.35 3.89
C SER A 17 -0.26 5.02 3.64
N THR A 18 0.88 4.76 4.28
CA THR A 18 1.59 3.48 4.22
C THR A 18 0.72 2.35 4.77
N CYS A 19 0.14 2.53 5.94
CA CYS A 19 -0.75 1.54 6.56
C CYS A 19 -2.02 1.31 5.71
N ALA A 20 -2.65 2.39 5.25
CA ALA A 20 -3.85 2.34 4.42
C ALA A 20 -3.58 1.68 3.06
N SER A 21 -2.47 1.99 2.39
CA SER A 21 -2.06 1.37 1.14
C SER A 21 -1.79 -0.12 1.29
N CYS A 22 -1.16 -0.54 2.39
CA CYS A 22 -0.97 -1.95 2.69
C CYS A 22 -2.31 -2.69 2.81
N MET A 23 -3.25 -2.16 3.60
CA MET A 23 -4.59 -2.74 3.74
C MET A 23 -5.39 -2.71 2.42
N SER A 24 -5.25 -1.65 1.63
CA SER A 24 -5.90 -1.53 0.30
C SER A 24 -5.41 -2.61 -0.67
N LEU A 25 -4.11 -2.87 -0.73
CA LEU A 25 -3.55 -3.96 -1.52
C LEU A 25 -4.08 -5.32 -1.05
N MET A 26 -4.16 -5.55 0.25
CA MET A 26 -4.73 -6.78 0.82
C MET A 26 -6.21 -6.93 0.46
N ALA A 27 -6.97 -5.84 0.52
CA ALA A 27 -8.38 -5.82 0.16
C ALA A 27 -8.61 -6.05 -1.35
N ALA A 28 -7.67 -5.62 -2.19
CA ALA A 28 -7.66 -5.88 -3.63
C ALA A 28 -7.20 -7.31 -3.99
N GLY A 29 -6.91 -8.16 -3.02
CA GLY A 29 -6.47 -9.53 -3.27
C GLY A 29 -5.01 -9.65 -3.73
N VAL A 30 -4.20 -8.60 -3.59
CA VAL A 30 -2.78 -8.67 -3.91
C VAL A 30 -2.08 -9.55 -2.88
N PRO A 31 -1.36 -10.61 -3.28
CA PRO A 31 -0.74 -11.55 -2.37
C PRO A 31 0.56 -10.98 -1.79
N ILE A 32 0.45 -9.92 -0.98
CA ILE A 32 1.60 -9.34 -0.31
C ILE A 32 2.24 -10.37 0.63
N LYS A 33 3.56 -10.38 0.70
CA LYS A 33 4.30 -11.37 1.51
C LYS A 33 4.06 -11.20 3.00
N LYS A 34 3.96 -9.98 3.49
CA LYS A 34 3.76 -9.61 4.89
C LYS A 34 3.09 -8.24 4.99
N MET A 35 2.29 -8.06 6.02
CA MET A 35 1.74 -6.77 6.39
C MET A 35 2.86 -5.79 6.75
N VAL A 36 2.72 -4.54 6.31
CA VAL A 36 3.65 -3.45 6.58
C VAL A 36 2.89 -2.33 7.28
N ALA A 37 3.43 -1.85 8.38
CA ALA A 37 2.97 -0.63 9.04
C ALA A 37 4.08 0.43 9.06
N GLY A 38 3.70 1.67 9.16
CA GLY A 38 4.59 2.82 9.32
C GLY A 38 4.18 3.65 10.53
N ILE A 39 5.17 4.31 11.13
CA ILE A 39 5.00 5.28 12.22
C ILE A 39 6.10 6.32 12.16
N SER A 40 5.85 7.52 12.66
CA SER A 40 6.86 8.53 12.90
C SER A 40 7.30 8.56 14.37
N CYS A 41 8.52 9.02 14.60
CA CYS A 41 9.07 9.30 15.90
C CYS A 41 9.70 10.70 15.84
N GLY A 42 9.29 11.58 16.74
CA GLY A 42 9.86 12.89 16.93
C GLY A 42 10.95 12.89 17.98
N LEU A 43 11.72 13.96 17.98
CA LEU A 43 12.73 14.26 18.98
C LEU A 43 12.60 15.72 19.43
N VAL A 44 12.69 15.92 20.71
CA VAL A 44 12.88 17.24 21.32
C VAL A 44 14.10 17.15 22.22
N THR A 45 15.09 17.97 21.97
CA THR A 45 16.34 18.05 22.75
C THR A 45 16.30 19.21 23.74
N GLY A 46 16.96 19.01 24.88
CA GLY A 46 17.17 20.05 25.89
C GLY A 46 18.57 20.68 25.77
N GLU A 47 19.12 21.06 26.93
CA GLU A 47 20.41 21.78 26.96
C GLU A 47 21.63 20.87 26.83
N THR A 48 21.50 19.57 27.04
CA THR A 48 22.59 18.59 26.98
C THR A 48 22.23 17.43 26.07
N ASP A 49 23.23 16.67 25.60
CA ASP A 49 23.05 15.50 24.74
C ASP A 49 22.23 14.37 25.37
N ASP A 50 22.17 14.32 26.71
CA ASP A 50 21.39 13.33 27.45
C ASP A 50 19.99 13.83 27.82
N ASP A 51 19.70 15.12 27.60
CA ASP A 51 18.40 15.73 27.86
C ASP A 51 17.57 15.75 26.58
N TYR A 52 16.82 14.67 26.36
CA TYR A 52 15.95 14.56 25.19
C TYR A 52 14.70 13.72 25.45
N VAL A 53 13.68 13.98 24.66
CA VAL A 53 12.42 13.20 24.65
C VAL A 53 12.15 12.70 23.24
N LEU A 54 11.88 11.40 23.15
CA LEU A 54 11.37 10.77 21.93
C LEU A 54 9.85 10.73 21.96
N LEU A 55 9.23 11.24 20.92
CA LEU A 55 7.77 11.27 20.73
C LEU A 55 7.33 10.18 19.76
N THR A 56 6.25 9.46 20.10
CA THR A 56 5.68 8.46 19.23
C THR A 56 4.48 9.04 18.52
N ASP A 57 4.51 9.04 17.16
CA ASP A 57 3.47 9.59 16.29
C ASP A 57 3.28 11.10 16.49
N ILE A 58 4.05 11.88 15.79
CA ILE A 58 4.14 13.34 15.96
C ILE A 58 2.96 14.09 15.34
N GLN A 59 2.51 15.11 16.06
CA GLN A 59 1.55 16.09 15.56
C GLN A 59 2.24 17.15 14.69
N GLY A 60 1.44 17.92 13.94
CA GLY A 60 1.98 18.97 13.08
C GLY A 60 2.84 20.02 13.81
N LEU A 61 2.49 20.40 15.04
CA LEU A 61 3.30 21.30 15.86
C LEU A 61 4.61 20.65 16.33
N GLU A 62 4.57 19.38 16.68
CA GLU A 62 5.74 18.60 17.10
C GLU A 62 6.68 18.36 15.90
N ASP A 63 6.14 18.17 14.69
CA ASP A 63 6.92 18.13 13.45
C ASP A 63 7.58 19.49 13.15
N PHE A 64 6.84 20.60 13.33
CA PHE A 64 7.35 21.94 13.03
C PHE A 64 8.43 22.40 14.00
N PHE A 65 8.23 22.20 15.31
CA PHE A 65 9.14 22.70 16.36
C PHE A 65 10.12 21.65 16.87
N GLY A 66 9.91 20.37 16.58
CA GLY A 66 10.82 19.31 16.99
C GLY A 66 12.11 19.26 16.20
N ASP A 67 13.08 18.54 16.71
CA ASP A 67 14.44 18.44 16.20
C ASP A 67 14.65 17.33 15.17
N MET A 68 13.73 16.38 15.12
CA MET A 68 13.76 15.24 14.20
C MET A 68 12.34 14.76 13.85
N ASP A 69 12.11 14.43 12.57
CA ASP A 69 11.02 13.58 12.10
C ASP A 69 11.63 12.28 11.53
N PHE A 70 11.44 11.19 12.26
CA PHE A 70 12.00 9.89 11.95
C PHE A 70 10.90 8.89 11.62
N LYS A 71 10.76 8.57 10.33
CA LYS A 71 9.72 7.69 9.81
C LYS A 71 10.27 6.31 9.55
N VAL A 72 9.64 5.30 10.10
CA VAL A 72 10.05 3.90 9.94
C VAL A 72 8.88 3.05 9.49
N THR A 73 9.05 2.36 8.38
CA THR A 73 8.12 1.32 7.93
C THR A 73 8.73 -0.06 8.07
N GLY A 74 7.90 -1.05 8.25
CA GLY A 74 8.39 -2.42 8.34
C GLY A 74 7.32 -3.46 8.65
N THR A 75 7.78 -4.68 8.60
CA THR A 75 7.01 -5.88 8.95
C THR A 75 7.32 -6.32 10.39
N HIS A 76 6.70 -7.41 10.85
CA HIS A 76 7.09 -8.05 12.12
C HIS A 76 8.56 -8.49 12.16
N LYS A 77 9.16 -8.79 11.01
CA LYS A 77 10.53 -9.30 10.92
C LYS A 77 11.60 -8.22 10.92
N GLY A 78 11.26 -7.03 10.43
CA GLY A 78 12.25 -5.97 10.30
C GLY A 78 11.75 -4.74 9.58
N ILE A 79 12.64 -3.78 9.45
CA ILE A 79 12.44 -2.50 8.78
C ILE A 79 12.51 -2.71 7.27
N THR A 80 11.63 -2.05 6.52
CA THR A 80 11.60 -2.07 5.06
C THR A 80 12.00 -0.73 4.45
N ALA A 81 11.73 0.38 5.13
CA ALA A 81 12.18 1.69 4.72
C ALA A 81 12.29 2.65 5.92
N ILE A 82 13.16 3.63 5.78
CA ILE A 82 13.39 4.73 6.72
C ILE A 82 13.41 6.02 5.93
N GLN A 83 12.77 7.04 6.48
CA GLN A 83 12.97 8.44 6.10
C GLN A 83 13.28 9.21 7.37
N MET A 84 14.27 10.08 7.32
CA MET A 84 14.65 10.91 8.46
C MET A 84 14.90 12.34 7.99
N ASP A 85 14.30 13.28 8.71
CA ASP A 85 14.57 14.70 8.59
C ASP A 85 15.09 15.20 9.95
N ILE A 86 16.26 15.83 9.96
CA ILE A 86 16.92 16.34 11.18
C ILE A 86 17.13 17.84 11.03
N LYS A 87 16.79 18.59 12.08
CA LYS A 87 16.95 20.04 12.15
C LYS A 87 18.13 20.47 13.05
N ILE A 88 18.83 19.49 13.63
CA ILE A 88 20.01 19.68 14.49
C ILE A 88 21.25 19.06 13.84
N HIS A 89 22.44 19.36 14.37
CA HIS A 89 23.73 18.99 13.75
C HIS A 89 24.10 17.49 13.83
N GLY A 90 23.23 16.64 14.29
CA GLY A 90 23.45 15.19 14.34
C GLY A 90 22.66 14.56 15.46
N LEU A 91 22.66 13.23 15.46
CA LEU A 91 21.98 12.42 16.47
C LEU A 91 23.00 11.52 17.15
N THR A 92 22.88 11.41 18.45
CA THR A 92 23.67 10.42 19.20
C THR A 92 23.16 9.02 18.95
N ARG A 93 24.02 8.03 19.12
CA ARG A 93 23.64 6.62 18.96
C ARG A 93 22.46 6.20 19.87
N PRO A 94 22.40 6.59 21.14
CA PRO A 94 21.24 6.30 22.01
C PRO A 94 19.92 6.84 21.47
N ILE A 95 19.91 8.05 20.88
CA ILE A 95 18.71 8.63 20.28
C ILE A 95 18.22 7.78 19.11
N VAL A 96 19.11 7.39 18.20
CA VAL A 96 18.77 6.57 17.03
C VAL A 96 18.27 5.18 17.45
N GLU A 97 18.95 4.51 18.35
CA GLU A 97 18.54 3.21 18.88
C GLU A 97 17.18 3.28 19.60
N GLY A 98 16.97 4.32 20.40
CA GLY A 98 15.70 4.58 21.07
C GLY A 98 14.56 4.85 20.11
N ALA A 99 14.78 5.66 19.07
CA ALA A 99 13.79 5.96 18.03
C ALA A 99 13.40 4.69 17.24
N ILE A 100 14.37 3.86 16.86
CA ILE A 100 14.12 2.57 16.19
C ILE A 100 13.30 1.63 17.07
N ALA A 101 13.65 1.52 18.35
CA ALA A 101 12.94 0.67 19.31
C ALA A 101 11.49 1.14 19.49
N ARG A 102 11.29 2.44 19.68
CA ARG A 102 9.96 3.06 19.83
C ARG A 102 9.10 2.90 18.58
N CYS A 103 9.67 3.11 17.39
CA CYS A 103 8.98 2.87 16.12
C CYS A 103 8.62 1.39 15.94
N ARG A 104 9.46 0.46 16.40
CA ARG A 104 9.14 -0.97 16.35
C ARG A 104 7.93 -1.30 17.22
N GLU A 105 7.92 -0.85 18.45
CA GLU A 105 6.82 -1.07 19.39
C GLU A 105 5.50 -0.52 18.83
N ALA A 106 5.50 0.73 18.37
CA ALA A 106 4.32 1.37 17.79
C ALA A 106 3.82 0.66 16.52
N ARG A 107 4.71 0.23 15.60
CA ARG A 107 4.33 -0.53 14.41
C ARG A 107 3.70 -1.88 14.77
N MET A 108 4.25 -2.59 15.76
CA MET A 108 3.65 -3.84 16.23
C MET A 108 2.26 -3.59 16.79
N TYR A 109 2.10 -2.55 17.60
CA TYR A 109 0.79 -2.16 18.13
C TYR A 109 -0.22 -1.87 17.01
N ILE A 110 0.17 -1.06 16.01
CA ILE A 110 -0.70 -0.72 14.86
C ILE A 110 -1.09 -1.98 14.09
N MET A 111 -0.15 -2.86 13.79
CA MET A 111 -0.43 -4.09 13.05
C MET A 111 -1.40 -4.99 13.81
N GLU A 112 -1.20 -5.22 15.11
CA GLU A 112 -2.01 -6.15 15.90
C GLU A 112 -3.37 -5.56 16.30
N ASN A 113 -3.40 -4.28 16.70
CA ASN A 113 -4.58 -3.69 17.31
C ASN A 113 -5.46 -2.88 16.34
N CYS A 114 -4.93 -2.47 15.20
CA CYS A 114 -5.65 -1.69 14.20
C CYS A 114 -5.79 -2.47 12.88
N MET A 115 -4.69 -2.74 12.19
CA MET A 115 -4.71 -3.26 10.83
C MET A 115 -5.29 -4.67 10.74
N LYS A 116 -4.85 -5.60 11.60
CA LYS A 116 -5.36 -6.99 11.61
C LYS A 116 -6.84 -7.07 11.98
N LYS A 117 -7.35 -6.13 12.80
CA LYS A 117 -8.79 -6.09 13.11
C LYS A 117 -9.62 -5.67 11.90
N ALA A 118 -9.04 -4.85 11.00
CA ALA A 118 -9.69 -4.44 9.76
C ALA A 118 -9.55 -5.51 8.66
N ILE A 119 -8.33 -6.02 8.48
CA ILE A 119 -8.04 -7.06 7.49
C ILE A 119 -6.82 -7.87 7.94
N ALA A 120 -7.01 -9.13 8.31
CA ALA A 120 -5.94 -9.99 8.83
C ALA A 120 -5.06 -10.59 7.73
N GLU A 121 -5.65 -10.94 6.60
CA GLU A 121 -5.00 -11.58 5.45
C GLU A 121 -5.48 -10.99 4.13
N PRO A 122 -4.68 -11.04 3.05
CA PRO A 122 -5.14 -10.65 1.73
C PRO A 122 -6.39 -11.43 1.33
N ARG A 123 -7.36 -10.73 0.76
CA ARG A 123 -8.56 -11.37 0.23
C ARG A 123 -8.19 -12.29 -0.91
N LYS A 124 -8.90 -13.41 -1.04
CA LYS A 124 -8.72 -14.35 -2.14
C LYS A 124 -9.26 -13.80 -3.46
N GLU A 125 -10.27 -12.96 -3.39
CA GLU A 125 -10.89 -12.30 -4.53
C GLU A 125 -11.07 -10.81 -4.25
N VAL A 126 -11.05 -10.01 -5.29
CA VAL A 126 -11.38 -8.57 -5.22
C VAL A 126 -12.84 -8.37 -4.86
N GLY A 127 -13.18 -7.18 -4.37
CA GLY A 127 -14.57 -6.83 -4.02
C GLY A 127 -15.55 -7.02 -5.18
N ALA A 128 -16.84 -7.16 -4.86
CA ALA A 128 -17.92 -7.45 -5.83
C ALA A 128 -17.95 -6.46 -7.00
N TYR A 129 -17.72 -5.18 -6.69
CA TYR A 129 -17.76 -4.08 -7.68
C TYR A 129 -16.39 -3.74 -8.28
N ALA A 130 -15.33 -4.40 -7.84
CA ALA A 130 -14.00 -4.15 -8.39
C ALA A 130 -13.85 -4.84 -9.76
N PRO A 131 -13.19 -4.19 -10.73
CA PRO A 131 -12.85 -4.85 -12.00
C PRO A 131 -12.03 -6.11 -11.75
N LYS A 132 -12.39 -7.17 -12.43
CA LYS A 132 -11.68 -8.46 -12.44
C LYS A 132 -11.06 -8.65 -13.81
N ILE A 133 -9.93 -9.33 -13.86
CA ILE A 133 -9.26 -9.68 -15.11
C ILE A 133 -9.06 -11.19 -15.12
N VAL A 134 -9.58 -11.84 -16.15
CA VAL A 134 -9.30 -13.24 -16.45
C VAL A 134 -8.41 -13.30 -17.67
N GLN A 135 -7.34 -14.05 -17.59
CA GLN A 135 -6.45 -14.29 -18.72
C GLN A 135 -6.57 -15.73 -19.18
N ILE A 136 -6.76 -15.92 -20.49
CA ILE A 136 -6.73 -17.21 -21.14
C ILE A 136 -5.73 -17.17 -22.29
N GLN A 137 -5.15 -18.31 -22.63
CA GLN A 137 -4.25 -18.44 -23.76
C GLN A 137 -4.95 -19.21 -24.85
N ILE A 138 -4.97 -18.64 -26.06
CA ILE A 138 -5.47 -19.29 -27.27
C ILE A 138 -4.33 -19.50 -28.26
N ASP A 139 -4.55 -20.40 -29.22
CA ASP A 139 -3.65 -20.54 -30.35
C ASP A 139 -3.66 -19.24 -31.18
N PRO A 140 -2.48 -18.62 -31.47
CA PRO A 140 -2.40 -17.43 -32.28
C PRO A 140 -3.07 -17.57 -33.66
N ALA A 141 -3.07 -18.76 -34.21
CA ALA A 141 -3.76 -19.03 -35.48
C ALA A 141 -5.29 -18.87 -35.40
N LYS A 142 -5.87 -18.91 -34.20
CA LYS A 142 -7.31 -18.76 -33.94
C LYS A 142 -7.73 -17.35 -33.53
N ILE A 143 -6.81 -16.42 -33.41
CA ILE A 143 -7.14 -15.02 -33.09
C ILE A 143 -8.16 -14.46 -34.09
N GLY A 144 -7.98 -14.75 -35.38
CA GLY A 144 -8.90 -14.34 -36.40
C GLY A 144 -10.33 -14.84 -36.23
N ASP A 145 -10.52 -16.06 -35.72
CA ASP A 145 -11.83 -16.64 -35.44
C ASP A 145 -12.50 -15.94 -34.26
N VAL A 146 -11.74 -15.62 -33.19
CA VAL A 146 -12.24 -14.91 -32.01
C VAL A 146 -12.60 -13.46 -32.33
N VAL A 147 -11.77 -12.78 -33.09
CA VAL A 147 -12.03 -11.39 -33.52
C VAL A 147 -13.19 -11.34 -34.53
N GLY A 148 -13.24 -12.31 -35.43
CA GLY A 148 -14.22 -12.39 -36.50
C GLY A 148 -14.00 -11.36 -37.59
N GLN A 149 -14.78 -11.47 -38.67
CA GLN A 149 -14.66 -10.61 -39.83
C GLN A 149 -14.92 -9.14 -39.46
N ARG A 150 -13.92 -8.28 -39.58
CA ARG A 150 -13.94 -6.86 -39.17
C ARG A 150 -14.32 -6.65 -37.68
N GLY A 151 -13.95 -7.56 -36.80
CA GLY A 151 -14.24 -7.46 -35.39
C GLY A 151 -15.68 -7.86 -34.98
N LYS A 152 -16.49 -8.44 -35.90
CA LYS A 152 -17.91 -8.71 -35.65
C LYS A 152 -18.15 -9.62 -34.44
N THR A 153 -17.33 -10.68 -34.30
CA THR A 153 -17.52 -11.66 -33.26
C THR A 153 -17.17 -11.07 -31.87
N ILE A 154 -15.99 -10.44 -31.75
CA ILE A 154 -15.55 -9.87 -30.49
C ILE A 154 -16.45 -8.70 -30.03
N ASN A 155 -16.89 -7.86 -30.99
CA ASN A 155 -17.79 -6.76 -30.66
C ASN A 155 -19.17 -7.25 -30.18
N ALA A 156 -19.71 -8.32 -30.79
CA ALA A 156 -20.94 -8.92 -30.32
C ALA A 156 -20.83 -9.44 -28.87
N ILE A 157 -19.72 -10.09 -28.52
CA ILE A 157 -19.46 -10.55 -27.16
C ILE A 157 -19.38 -9.37 -26.20
N ILE A 158 -18.65 -8.30 -26.56
CA ILE A 158 -18.52 -7.08 -25.75
C ILE A 158 -19.88 -6.40 -25.52
N GLU A 159 -20.70 -6.31 -26.58
CA GLU A 159 -22.05 -5.70 -26.49
C GLU A 159 -23.00 -6.51 -25.60
N GLU A 160 -22.96 -7.85 -25.70
CA GLU A 160 -23.82 -8.74 -24.93
C GLU A 160 -23.45 -8.79 -23.45
N THR A 161 -22.14 -8.81 -23.15
CA THR A 161 -21.61 -9.06 -21.79
C THR A 161 -21.20 -7.80 -21.04
N GLY A 162 -20.93 -6.70 -21.76
CA GLY A 162 -20.37 -5.48 -21.18
C GLY A 162 -18.92 -5.59 -20.71
N VAL A 163 -18.22 -6.67 -21.03
CA VAL A 163 -16.82 -6.87 -20.71
C VAL A 163 -15.91 -6.12 -21.68
N LYS A 164 -14.68 -5.86 -21.26
CA LYS A 164 -13.60 -5.40 -22.14
C LYS A 164 -12.69 -6.58 -22.46
N ILE A 165 -12.38 -6.78 -23.75
CA ILE A 165 -11.53 -7.87 -24.22
C ILE A 165 -10.34 -7.26 -24.95
N ASP A 166 -9.13 -7.64 -24.52
CA ASP A 166 -7.87 -7.30 -25.19
C ASP A 166 -7.15 -8.60 -25.59
N ILE A 167 -6.64 -8.65 -26.83
CA ILE A 167 -5.93 -9.82 -27.38
C ILE A 167 -4.57 -9.36 -27.87
N THR A 168 -3.51 -10.08 -27.47
CA THR A 168 -2.15 -9.86 -27.95
C THR A 168 -1.78 -10.83 -29.07
N ASP A 169 -0.78 -10.50 -29.89
CA ASP A 169 -0.38 -11.28 -31.06
C ASP A 169 0.12 -12.69 -30.72
N ASP A 170 0.53 -12.93 -29.48
CA ASP A 170 0.93 -14.26 -28.96
C ASP A 170 -0.25 -15.11 -28.48
N GLY A 171 -1.48 -14.60 -28.61
CA GLY A 171 -2.70 -15.31 -28.24
C GLY A 171 -3.11 -15.18 -26.79
N ALA A 172 -2.52 -14.26 -26.00
CA ALA A 172 -3.02 -13.97 -24.67
C ALA A 172 -4.28 -13.10 -24.77
N VAL A 173 -5.38 -13.57 -24.21
CA VAL A 173 -6.67 -12.89 -24.17
C VAL A 173 -6.95 -12.46 -22.74
N SER A 174 -7.13 -11.16 -22.54
CA SER A 174 -7.51 -10.56 -21.25
C SER A 174 -8.95 -10.13 -21.30
N VAL A 175 -9.79 -10.72 -20.45
CA VAL A 175 -11.20 -10.33 -20.29
C VAL A 175 -11.33 -9.56 -18.98
N CYS A 176 -11.82 -8.32 -19.05
CA CYS A 176 -11.98 -7.45 -17.89
C CYS A 176 -13.46 -7.05 -17.72
N GLY A 177 -13.97 -7.24 -16.52
CA GLY A 177 -15.34 -6.89 -16.17
C GLY A 177 -15.56 -6.82 -14.67
N THR A 178 -16.72 -6.34 -14.25
CA THR A 178 -17.12 -6.33 -12.83
C THR A 178 -18.00 -7.53 -12.47
N ASP A 179 -18.76 -8.04 -13.43
CA ASP A 179 -19.60 -9.22 -13.26
C ASP A 179 -18.84 -10.49 -13.65
N LYS A 180 -18.58 -11.35 -12.67
CA LYS A 180 -17.88 -12.62 -12.86
C LYS A 180 -18.67 -13.61 -13.73
N ALA A 181 -20.01 -13.51 -13.73
CA ALA A 181 -20.84 -14.41 -14.53
C ALA A 181 -20.86 -14.02 -16.01
N ALA A 182 -20.57 -12.76 -16.33
CA ALA A 182 -20.47 -12.24 -17.70
C ALA A 182 -19.09 -12.46 -18.33
N MET A 183 -18.09 -12.79 -17.53
CA MET A 183 -16.71 -13.01 -17.95
C MET A 183 -16.44 -14.47 -18.29
#